data_bd0f5abfec0c47115111c4691caa6b09
#
_entry.id   bd0f5abfec0c47115111c4691caa6b09
#
_cell.length_a   1.000
_cell.length_b   1.000
_cell.length_c   1.000
_cell.angle_alpha   90.00
_cell.angle_beta   90.00
_cell.angle_gamma   90.00
#
_symmetry.space_group_name_H-M   'P 1'
#
loop_
_entity.id
_entity.type
_entity.pdbx_description
1 polymer ?
#
loop_
_entity_poly.entity_id
_entity_poly.type
_entity_poly.pdbx_seq_one_letter_code
_entity_poly.pdbx_strand_id
1 'polypeptide(L)'
;PIRVSSKALKYNFDYILSKPMRLKVIIASLLHDVIEDSMIQPEQLEEIFGKDIADAVVSVSRNENEDYMDYVNRAAENPIGKWVKYFDLQDNLDISRFVRNPNYEFTDKDLRRLNKYAKAYRYLAKELGTNDIIFGESL
;
A
#
# COMPACT_ATOMS: atom_id res chain seq x y z
N PRO A 1 -1.46 -6.39 -7.77
CA PRO A 1 -1.99 -7.10 -6.57
C PRO A 1 -1.09 -8.24 -6.11
N ILE A 2 -0.66 -9.13 -7.02
CA ILE A 2 0.17 -10.30 -6.65
C ILE A 2 1.49 -9.89 -5.99
N ARG A 3 2.17 -8.87 -6.49
CA ARG A 3 3.43 -8.39 -5.88
C ARG A 3 3.21 -7.81 -4.49
N VAL A 4 2.14 -7.06 -4.31
CA VAL A 4 1.78 -6.46 -3.01
C VAL A 4 1.42 -7.55 -2.00
N SER A 5 0.60 -8.50 -2.38
CA SER A 5 0.26 -9.65 -1.52
C SER A 5 1.48 -10.52 -1.21
N SER A 6 2.39 -10.70 -2.17
CA SER A 6 3.65 -11.42 -1.93
C SER A 6 4.54 -10.72 -0.90
N LYS A 7 4.57 -9.38 -0.90
CA LYS A 7 5.28 -8.61 0.13
C LYS A 7 4.63 -8.82 1.50
N ALA A 8 3.29 -8.77 1.55
CA ALA A 8 2.54 -9.03 2.78
C ALA A 8 2.81 -10.45 3.32
N LEU A 9 2.85 -11.46 2.46
CA LEU A 9 3.16 -12.84 2.85
C LEU A 9 4.56 -13.00 3.44
N LYS A 10 5.53 -12.28 2.89
CA LYS A 10 6.95 -12.37 3.32
C LYS A 10 7.26 -11.53 4.55
N TYR A 11 6.39 -10.58 4.89
CA TYR A 11 6.63 -9.71 6.03
C TYR A 11 6.45 -10.46 7.35
N ASN A 12 7.39 -10.26 8.26
CA ASN A 12 7.30 -10.88 9.58
C ASN A 12 6.41 -10.05 10.52
N PHE A 13 5.16 -10.47 10.65
CA PHE A 13 4.20 -9.82 11.53
C PHE A 13 4.17 -10.38 12.96
N ASP A 14 5.03 -11.33 13.30
CA ASP A 14 4.89 -12.16 14.50
C ASP A 14 4.75 -11.36 15.80
N TYR A 15 5.33 -10.17 15.85
CA TYR A 15 5.28 -9.30 17.02
C TYR A 15 4.33 -8.11 16.87
N ILE A 16 3.70 -7.94 15.70
CA ILE A 16 2.93 -6.73 15.37
C ILE A 16 1.45 -7.03 15.18
N LEU A 17 1.13 -8.12 14.48
CA LEU A 17 -0.25 -8.46 14.13
C LEU A 17 -0.61 -9.89 14.52
N SER A 18 -1.87 -10.10 14.92
CA SER A 18 -2.44 -11.44 15.09
C SER A 18 -2.55 -12.18 13.75
N LYS A 19 -2.62 -13.52 13.80
CA LYS A 19 -2.80 -14.34 12.59
C LYS A 19 -4.05 -13.96 11.79
N PRO A 20 -5.24 -13.74 12.39
CA PRO A 20 -6.41 -13.30 11.64
C PRO A 20 -6.21 -11.96 10.93
N MET A 21 -5.54 -11.02 11.59
CA MET A 21 -5.26 -9.71 11.00
C MET A 21 -4.29 -9.82 9.82
N ARG A 22 -3.27 -10.66 9.92
CA ARG A 22 -2.34 -10.93 8.80
C ARG A 22 -3.06 -11.45 7.57
N LEU A 23 -3.99 -12.41 7.76
CA LEU A 23 -4.80 -12.94 6.67
C LEU A 23 -5.65 -11.84 6.01
N LYS A 24 -6.25 -10.96 6.80
CA LYS A 24 -7.03 -9.83 6.28
C LYS A 24 -6.16 -8.88 5.45
N VAL A 25 -4.94 -8.60 5.88
CA VAL A 25 -3.98 -7.79 5.11
C VAL A 25 -3.66 -8.45 3.78
N ILE A 26 -3.38 -9.76 3.77
CA ILE A 26 -3.07 -10.52 2.56
C ILE A 26 -4.25 -10.49 1.58
N ILE A 27 -5.45 -10.77 2.06
CA ILE A 27 -6.67 -10.76 1.23
C ILE A 27 -6.94 -9.36 0.67
N ALA A 28 -6.89 -8.34 1.50
CA ALA A 28 -7.08 -6.96 1.06
C ALA A 28 -6.01 -6.52 0.04
N SER A 29 -4.77 -7.00 0.20
CA SER A 29 -3.69 -6.75 -0.77
C SER A 29 -3.95 -7.38 -2.14
N LEU A 30 -4.61 -8.54 -2.17
CA LEU A 30 -5.03 -9.16 -3.43
C LEU A 30 -6.17 -8.40 -4.10
N LEU A 31 -7.04 -7.79 -3.31
CA LEU A 31 -8.26 -7.15 -3.78
C LEU A 31 -8.15 -5.65 -4.01
N HIS A 32 -7.02 -5.03 -3.65
CA HIS A 32 -6.93 -3.56 -3.55
C HIS A 32 -7.18 -2.82 -4.87
N ASP A 33 -6.94 -3.45 -6.02
CA ASP A 33 -7.23 -2.86 -7.33
C ASP A 33 -8.63 -3.22 -7.87
N VAL A 34 -9.37 -4.07 -7.16
CA VAL A 34 -10.63 -4.62 -7.70
C VAL A 34 -11.69 -3.53 -7.93
N ILE A 35 -11.80 -2.57 -7.02
CA ILE A 35 -12.77 -1.47 -7.17
C ILE A 35 -12.37 -0.54 -8.32
N GLU A 36 -11.07 -0.29 -8.49
CA GLU A 36 -10.56 0.59 -9.53
C GLU A 36 -10.62 -0.05 -10.92
N ASP A 37 -10.34 -1.36 -11.01
CA ASP A 37 -10.17 -2.09 -12.27
C ASP A 37 -11.43 -2.84 -12.72
N SER A 38 -12.48 -2.88 -11.90
CA SER A 38 -13.69 -3.62 -12.18
C SER A 38 -14.94 -2.85 -11.78
N MET A 39 -16.11 -3.42 -12.15
CA MET A 39 -17.42 -2.88 -11.78
C MET A 39 -17.93 -3.41 -10.43
N ILE A 40 -17.08 -4.10 -9.65
CA ILE A 40 -17.46 -4.61 -8.34
C ILE A 40 -17.60 -3.45 -7.35
N GLN A 41 -18.75 -3.41 -6.67
CA GLN A 41 -19.06 -2.38 -5.70
C GLN A 41 -18.60 -2.79 -4.29
N PRO A 42 -18.35 -1.83 -3.38
CA PRO A 42 -17.98 -2.12 -1.98
C PRO A 42 -18.95 -3.05 -1.27
N GLU A 43 -20.24 -2.93 -1.54
CA GLU A 43 -21.29 -3.77 -0.94
C GLU A 43 -21.13 -5.25 -1.34
N GLN A 44 -20.72 -5.51 -2.56
CA GLN A 44 -20.45 -6.87 -3.05
C GLN A 44 -19.22 -7.47 -2.38
N LEU A 45 -18.16 -6.65 -2.16
CA LEU A 45 -16.99 -7.08 -1.40
C LEU A 45 -17.34 -7.39 0.05
N GLU A 46 -18.19 -6.57 0.67
CA GLU A 46 -18.64 -6.79 2.04
C GLU A 46 -19.41 -8.10 2.17
N GLU A 47 -20.30 -8.38 1.21
CA GLU A 47 -21.09 -9.62 1.20
C GLU A 47 -20.20 -10.86 1.12
N ILE A 48 -19.13 -10.82 0.32
CA ILE A 48 -18.26 -11.98 0.08
C ILE A 48 -17.18 -12.10 1.16
N PHE A 49 -16.53 -11.00 1.54
CA PHE A 49 -15.32 -11.00 2.36
C PHE A 49 -15.51 -10.39 3.75
N GLY A 50 -16.65 -9.80 4.02
CA GLY A 50 -16.93 -9.11 5.28
C GLY A 50 -16.55 -7.66 5.27
N LYS A 51 -17.09 -6.94 6.27
CA LYS A 51 -16.95 -5.47 6.36
C LYS A 51 -15.50 -5.01 6.52
N ASP A 52 -14.71 -5.69 7.33
CA ASP A 52 -13.33 -5.29 7.61
C ASP A 52 -12.47 -5.25 6.35
N ILE A 53 -12.62 -6.27 5.51
CA ILE A 53 -11.88 -6.36 4.24
C ILE A 53 -12.42 -5.34 3.22
N ALA A 54 -13.74 -5.21 3.13
CA ALA A 54 -14.37 -4.24 2.23
C ALA A 54 -13.95 -2.80 2.59
N ASP A 55 -14.01 -2.43 3.86
CA ASP A 55 -13.58 -1.11 4.34
C ASP A 55 -12.09 -0.86 4.06
N ALA A 56 -11.26 -1.89 4.24
CA ALA A 56 -9.83 -1.80 3.93
C ALA A 56 -9.58 -1.54 2.44
N VAL A 57 -10.26 -2.27 1.56
CA VAL A 57 -10.13 -2.08 0.10
C VAL A 57 -10.59 -0.68 -0.30
N VAL A 58 -11.70 -0.19 0.23
CA VAL A 58 -12.17 1.18 0.01
C VAL A 58 -11.12 2.20 0.48
N SER A 59 -10.51 1.97 1.64
CA SER A 59 -9.51 2.91 2.20
C SER A 59 -8.27 3.05 1.32
N VAL A 60 -7.95 2.05 0.51
CA VAL A 60 -6.80 2.07 -0.41
C VAL A 60 -7.19 2.31 -1.86
N SER A 61 -8.44 2.67 -2.12
CA SER A 61 -8.94 3.11 -3.42
C SER A 61 -9.02 4.64 -3.42
N ARG A 62 -8.27 5.27 -4.33
CA ARG A 62 -8.21 6.74 -4.39
C ARG A 62 -9.50 7.29 -4.96
N ASN A 63 -10.04 8.32 -4.32
CA ASN A 63 -11.18 9.06 -4.83
C ASN A 63 -10.75 10.01 -5.95
N GLU A 64 -11.67 10.30 -6.87
CA GLU A 64 -11.43 11.25 -7.93
C GLU A 64 -11.10 12.63 -7.33
N ASN A 65 -10.05 13.29 -7.86
CA ASN A 65 -9.57 14.61 -7.43
C ASN A 65 -9.11 14.69 -5.94
N GLU A 66 -8.97 13.56 -5.26
CA GLU A 66 -8.45 13.54 -3.89
C GLU A 66 -6.95 13.88 -3.89
N ASP A 67 -6.52 14.77 -2.97
CA ASP A 67 -5.11 15.00 -2.75
C ASP A 67 -4.41 13.71 -2.35
N TYR A 68 -3.18 13.50 -2.85
CA TYR A 68 -2.48 12.23 -2.64
C TYR A 68 -2.18 11.96 -1.16
N MET A 69 -1.75 12.98 -0.39
CA MET A 69 -1.49 12.78 1.03
C MET A 69 -2.76 12.62 1.85
N ASP A 70 -3.87 13.24 1.44
CA ASP A 70 -5.18 12.99 2.07
C ASP A 70 -5.62 11.56 1.86
N TYR A 71 -5.41 11.02 0.67
CA TYR A 71 -5.63 9.61 0.38
C TYR A 71 -4.75 8.70 1.27
N VAL A 72 -3.46 8.99 1.38
CA VAL A 72 -2.53 8.22 2.22
C VAL A 72 -2.95 8.28 3.70
N ASN A 73 -3.35 9.46 4.19
CA ASN A 73 -3.85 9.63 5.56
C ASN A 73 -5.11 8.80 5.79
N ARG A 74 -6.04 8.81 4.86
CA ARG A 74 -7.28 8.03 4.92
C ARG A 74 -6.97 6.52 4.96
N ALA A 75 -6.05 6.04 4.14
CA ALA A 75 -5.60 4.65 4.18
C ALA A 75 -4.93 4.31 5.53
N ALA A 76 -4.15 5.24 6.09
CA ALA A 76 -3.46 5.07 7.37
C ALA A 76 -4.41 4.94 8.56
N GLU A 77 -5.63 5.49 8.47
CA GLU A 77 -6.65 5.36 9.51
C GLU A 77 -7.27 3.96 9.58
N ASN A 78 -7.19 3.18 8.51
CA ASN A 78 -7.71 1.82 8.50
C ASN A 78 -6.63 0.82 8.94
N PRO A 79 -6.90 -0.02 9.96
CA PRO A 79 -5.90 -0.92 10.53
C PRO A 79 -5.34 -1.97 9.56
N ILE A 80 -6.09 -2.28 8.51
CA ILE A 80 -5.67 -3.21 7.45
C ILE A 80 -5.12 -2.40 6.26
N GLY A 81 -5.83 -1.35 5.86
CA GLY A 81 -5.49 -0.52 4.70
C GLY A 81 -4.10 0.12 4.81
N LYS A 82 -3.68 0.53 6.00
CA LYS A 82 -2.33 1.08 6.21
C LYS A 82 -1.24 0.10 5.81
N TRP A 83 -1.40 -1.19 6.11
CA TRP A 83 -0.44 -2.22 5.69
C TRP A 83 -0.48 -2.47 4.20
N VAL A 84 -1.68 -2.52 3.62
CA VAL A 84 -1.84 -2.70 2.17
C VAL A 84 -1.16 -1.55 1.43
N LYS A 85 -1.39 -0.31 1.86
CA LYS A 85 -0.78 0.88 1.25
C LYS A 85 0.74 0.90 1.43
N TYR A 86 1.22 0.48 2.57
CA TYR A 86 2.65 0.34 2.82
C TYR A 86 3.32 -0.61 1.82
N PHE A 87 2.75 -1.80 1.61
CA PHE A 87 3.29 -2.76 0.64
C PHE A 87 3.13 -2.29 -0.81
N ASP A 88 2.05 -1.62 -1.13
CA ASP A 88 1.83 -1.00 -2.45
C ASP A 88 2.92 0.04 -2.74
N LEU A 89 3.24 0.88 -1.77
CA LEU A 89 4.31 1.87 -1.89
C LEU A 89 5.69 1.22 -2.04
N GLN A 90 5.98 0.14 -1.32
CA GLN A 90 7.23 -0.62 -1.53
C GLN A 90 7.34 -1.11 -2.97
N ASP A 91 6.24 -1.63 -3.53
CA ASP A 91 6.22 -2.09 -4.92
C ASP A 91 6.43 -0.94 -5.90
N ASN A 92 5.78 0.19 -5.66
CA ASN A 92 5.89 1.38 -6.52
C ASN A 92 7.25 2.07 -6.44
N LEU A 93 7.98 1.89 -5.35
CA LEU A 93 9.34 2.41 -5.15
C LEU A 93 10.43 1.46 -5.66
N ASP A 94 10.07 0.25 -6.05
CA ASP A 94 11.01 -0.70 -6.62
C ASP A 94 11.29 -0.33 -8.09
N ILE A 95 12.42 0.35 -8.30
CA ILE A 95 12.87 0.81 -9.62
C ILE A 95 13.55 -0.27 -10.44
N SER A 96 13.75 -1.46 -9.89
CA SER A 96 14.47 -2.54 -10.59
C SER A 96 13.86 -2.92 -11.94
N ARG A 97 12.53 -2.76 -12.06
CA ARG A 97 11.81 -3.00 -13.30
C ARG A 97 12.21 -2.05 -14.43
N PHE A 98 12.49 -0.80 -14.11
CA PHE A 98 12.89 0.22 -15.08
C PHE A 98 14.34 0.05 -15.50
N VAL A 99 15.23 -0.24 -14.54
CA VAL A 99 16.66 -0.38 -14.84
C VAL A 99 17.01 -1.64 -15.60
N ARG A 100 16.09 -2.58 -15.75
CA ARG A 100 16.25 -3.73 -16.65
C ARG A 100 16.27 -3.33 -18.12
N ASN A 101 15.65 -2.21 -18.47
CA ASN A 101 15.77 -1.63 -19.80
C ASN A 101 16.98 -0.68 -19.79
N PRO A 102 18.10 -1.05 -20.49
CA PRO A 102 19.33 -0.25 -20.46
C PRO A 102 19.18 1.14 -21.09
N ASN A 103 18.11 1.36 -21.85
CA ASN A 103 17.83 2.64 -22.51
C ASN A 103 16.83 3.50 -21.74
N TYR A 104 16.35 3.02 -20.58
CA TYR A 104 15.38 3.79 -19.80
C TYR A 104 16.06 4.92 -19.03
N GLU A 105 15.56 6.13 -19.21
CA GLU A 105 15.98 7.30 -18.46
C GLU A 105 14.78 7.85 -17.64
N PHE A 106 15.02 8.13 -16.37
CA PHE A 106 13.98 8.71 -15.51
C PHE A 106 13.67 10.13 -15.96
N THR A 107 12.39 10.39 -16.22
CA THR A 107 11.89 11.72 -16.53
C THR A 107 11.69 12.54 -15.25
N ASP A 108 11.53 13.86 -15.38
CA ASP A 108 11.15 14.71 -14.23
C ASP A 108 9.82 14.28 -13.61
N LYS A 109 8.90 13.81 -14.43
CA LYS A 109 7.61 13.25 -13.96
C LYS A 109 7.82 12.00 -13.11
N ASP A 110 8.72 11.11 -13.53
CA ASP A 110 9.06 9.90 -12.75
C ASP A 110 9.67 10.28 -11.40
N LEU A 111 10.60 11.24 -11.39
CA LEU A 111 11.27 11.69 -10.18
C LEU A 111 10.28 12.33 -9.19
N ARG A 112 9.37 13.17 -9.68
CA ARG A 112 8.30 13.76 -8.84
C ARG A 112 7.41 12.68 -8.24
N ARG A 113 7.05 11.66 -9.02
CA ARG A 113 6.24 10.53 -8.55
C ARG A 113 6.97 9.71 -7.49
N LEU A 114 8.24 9.39 -7.73
CA LEU A 114 9.06 8.66 -6.76
C LEU A 114 9.24 9.44 -5.45
N ASN A 115 9.44 10.74 -5.52
CA ASN A 115 9.53 11.60 -4.34
C ASN A 115 8.22 11.60 -3.54
N LYS A 116 7.08 11.67 -4.22
CA LYS A 116 5.76 11.59 -3.61
C LYS A 116 5.56 10.25 -2.88
N TYR A 117 5.92 9.15 -3.54
CA TYR A 117 5.82 7.80 -2.95
C TYR A 117 6.78 7.62 -1.78
N ALA A 118 8.00 8.13 -1.88
CA ALA A 118 8.99 8.07 -0.80
C ALA A 118 8.50 8.81 0.45
N LYS A 119 7.90 9.99 0.28
CA LYS A 119 7.31 10.75 1.39
C LYS A 119 6.18 9.97 2.07
N ALA A 120 5.27 9.40 1.28
CA ALA A 120 4.16 8.60 1.80
C ALA A 120 4.66 7.32 2.49
N TYR A 121 5.66 6.66 1.93
CA TYR A 121 6.28 5.48 2.51
C TYR A 121 6.89 5.77 3.88
N ARG A 122 7.68 6.83 4.00
CA ARG A 122 8.29 7.22 5.28
C ARG A 122 7.23 7.55 6.33
N TYR A 123 6.16 8.24 5.93
CA TYR A 123 5.03 8.51 6.83
C TYR A 123 4.40 7.23 7.35
N LEU A 124 4.04 6.29 6.47
CA LEU A 124 3.42 5.03 6.86
C LEU A 124 4.36 4.13 7.67
N ALA A 125 5.63 4.05 7.30
CA ALA A 125 6.61 3.26 8.04
C ALA A 125 6.75 3.77 9.49
N LYS A 126 6.72 5.08 9.71
CA LYS A 126 6.72 5.67 11.03
C LYS A 126 5.45 5.34 11.81
N GLU A 127 4.28 5.47 11.17
CA GLU A 127 2.99 5.12 11.78
C GLU A 127 2.90 3.64 12.14
N LEU A 128 3.50 2.77 11.34
CA LEU A 128 3.51 1.32 11.56
C LEU A 128 4.61 0.86 12.53
N GLY A 129 5.58 1.72 12.85
CA GLY A 129 6.73 1.35 13.69
C GLY A 129 7.66 0.34 13.02
N THR A 130 7.80 0.38 11.69
CA THR A 130 8.71 -0.53 10.98
C THR A 130 10.16 -0.10 11.13
N ASN A 131 11.11 -1.04 10.93
CA ASN A 131 12.54 -0.77 10.97
C ASN A 131 13.11 -0.32 9.62
N ASP A 132 12.25 -0.04 8.65
CA ASP A 132 12.67 0.27 7.28
C ASP A 132 13.12 1.73 7.11
N ILE A 133 12.95 2.56 8.15
CA ILE A 133 13.37 3.94 8.14
C ILE A 133 14.58 4.13 9.05
N ILE A 134 15.62 4.73 8.49
CA ILE A 134 16.72 5.29 9.24
C ILE A 134 16.34 6.74 9.57
N PHE A 135 16.15 7.05 10.84
CA PHE A 135 15.79 8.41 11.27
C PHE A 135 16.96 9.37 11.05
N GLY A 136 16.63 10.64 10.73
CA GLY A 136 17.60 11.65 10.37
C GLY A 136 18.73 11.84 11.38
N GLU A 137 18.47 11.63 12.67
CA GLU A 137 19.46 11.68 13.74
C GLU A 137 20.53 10.60 13.60
N SER A 138 20.23 9.53 12.88
CA SER A 138 21.12 8.40 12.63
C SER A 138 22.02 8.62 11.41
N LEU A 139 21.76 9.65 10.68
CA LEU A 139 22.50 10.01 9.49
C LEU A 139 23.42 11.20 9.80
#